data_fb4d7e2e4ff6aa55e7016a52cd968eb9
#
_entry.id   fb4d7e2e4ff6aa55e7016a52cd968eb9
#
_cell.length_a   1.000
_cell.length_b   1.000
_cell.length_c   1.000
_cell.angle_alpha   90.00
_cell.angle_beta   90.00
_cell.angle_gamma   90.00
#
_symmetry.space_group_name_H-M   'P 1'
#
loop_
_entity.id
_entity.type
_entity.pdbx_description
1 polymer ?
#
loop_
_entity_poly.entity_id
_entity_poly.type
_entity_poly.pdbx_seq_one_letter_code
_entity_poly.pdbx_strand_id
1 'polypeptide(L)'
;DGKPDYESPDRIDRKLLYEHMEKINSGEEVVLPKFEFSEQCRRDGERLRRNKNDIVVFEGIHALNPEVTGAAGDYARCMYVSVRSRLELKDGELLHPCYIRLMRRLIRDGFFRGRSAAETLDMFDSVEAGENKYIMPYKHRAEFSVDTFHAYEPALYKNYLLDTLRRESRSYKD
;
A
#
# COMPACT_ATOMS: atom_id res chain seq x y z
N ASP A 1 -5.08 -11.16 -19.92
CA ASP A 1 -4.12 -10.20 -20.50
C ASP A 1 -2.63 -10.54 -20.22
N GLY A 2 -2.33 -11.61 -19.47
CA GLY A 2 -0.97 -12.11 -19.26
C GLY A 2 -0.05 -11.22 -18.38
N LYS A 3 -0.51 -10.07 -17.93
CA LYS A 3 0.26 -9.23 -17.00
C LYS A 3 0.16 -9.79 -15.57
N PRO A 4 1.27 -9.84 -14.82
CA PRO A 4 1.24 -10.31 -13.45
C PRO A 4 0.42 -9.35 -12.58
N ASP A 5 -0.58 -9.88 -11.86
CA ASP A 5 -1.35 -9.14 -10.85
C ASP A 5 -0.50 -9.01 -9.57
N TYR A 6 0.13 -7.85 -9.40
CA TYR A 6 0.96 -7.55 -8.23
C TYR A 6 0.14 -7.22 -6.98
N GLU A 7 -1.13 -6.90 -7.13
CA GLU A 7 -2.02 -6.60 -6.02
C GLU A 7 -2.73 -7.86 -5.47
N SER A 8 -2.55 -9.03 -6.13
CA SER A 8 -3.17 -10.27 -5.69
C SER A 8 -2.62 -10.77 -4.35
N PRO A 9 -3.49 -11.17 -3.40
CA PRO A 9 -3.09 -11.80 -2.14
C PRO A 9 -2.39 -13.15 -2.33
N ASP A 10 -2.47 -13.76 -3.51
CA ASP A 10 -1.80 -15.03 -3.82
C ASP A 10 -0.27 -14.90 -3.96
N ARG A 11 0.24 -13.64 -3.98
CA ARG A 11 1.67 -13.36 -3.93
C ARG A 11 2.29 -13.50 -2.54
N ILE A 12 1.46 -13.65 -1.51
CA ILE A 12 1.91 -13.75 -0.12
C ILE A 12 2.07 -15.22 0.26
N ASP A 13 3.21 -15.55 0.87
CA ASP A 13 3.40 -16.85 1.56
C ASP A 13 2.55 -16.86 2.84
N ARG A 14 1.25 -17.17 2.65
CA ARG A 14 0.25 -17.13 3.73
C ARG A 14 0.61 -18.06 4.87
N LYS A 15 1.20 -19.25 4.57
CA LYS A 15 1.58 -20.22 5.58
C LYS A 15 2.67 -19.67 6.50
N LEU A 16 3.71 -19.07 5.92
CA LEU A 16 4.77 -18.45 6.69
C LEU A 16 4.27 -17.26 7.50
N LEU A 17 3.39 -16.44 6.89
CA LEU A 17 2.80 -15.30 7.58
C LEU A 17 2.00 -15.75 8.81
N TYR A 18 1.13 -16.75 8.69
CA TYR A 18 0.36 -17.27 9.81
C TYR A 18 1.26 -17.82 10.91
N GLU A 19 2.25 -18.63 10.56
CA GLU A 19 3.21 -19.18 11.51
C GLU A 19 3.93 -18.06 12.28
N HIS A 20 4.35 -17.01 11.59
CA HIS A 20 5.01 -15.87 12.23
C HIS A 20 4.06 -15.08 13.13
N MET A 21 2.84 -14.83 12.70
CA MET A 21 1.85 -14.11 13.51
C MET A 21 1.54 -14.86 14.81
N GLU A 22 1.33 -16.17 14.75
CA GLU A 22 1.09 -17.01 15.93
C GLU A 22 2.30 -17.02 16.89
N LYS A 23 3.51 -17.24 16.37
CA LYS A 23 4.73 -17.23 17.17
C LYS A 23 4.99 -15.87 17.82
N ILE A 24 4.81 -14.76 17.08
CA ILE A 24 4.95 -13.41 17.62
C ILE A 24 3.90 -13.17 18.70
N ASN A 25 2.65 -13.60 18.48
CA ASN A 25 1.60 -13.48 19.48
C ASN A 25 1.91 -14.23 20.77
N SER A 26 2.46 -15.45 20.66
CA SER A 26 2.87 -16.25 21.82
C SER A 26 4.19 -15.79 22.48
N GLY A 27 4.90 -14.83 21.88
CA GLY A 27 6.20 -14.33 22.39
C GLY A 27 7.38 -15.21 22.02
N GLU A 28 7.22 -16.10 21.04
CA GLU A 28 8.29 -16.89 20.47
C GLU A 28 9.15 -16.07 19.49
N GLU A 29 10.39 -16.52 19.27
CA GLU A 29 11.28 -15.88 18.30
C GLU A 29 10.96 -16.37 16.88
N VAL A 30 10.98 -15.43 15.93
CA VAL A 30 10.87 -15.70 14.51
C VAL A 30 12.03 -15.10 13.74
N VAL A 31 12.37 -15.68 12.61
CA VAL A 31 13.30 -15.10 11.63
C VAL A 31 12.47 -14.46 10.53
N LEU A 32 12.47 -13.13 10.47
CA LEU A 32 11.70 -12.40 9.47
C LEU A 32 12.25 -12.64 8.06
N PRO A 33 11.40 -12.85 7.06
CA PRO A 33 11.87 -12.94 5.69
C PRO A 33 12.31 -11.56 5.19
N LYS A 34 13.41 -11.52 4.45
CA LYS A 34 13.87 -10.35 3.71
C LYS A 34 13.85 -10.68 2.23
N PHE A 35 13.24 -9.82 1.43
CA PHE A 35 13.27 -9.96 -0.02
C PHE A 35 14.46 -9.21 -0.61
N GLU A 36 15.33 -9.93 -1.30
CA GLU A 36 16.49 -9.35 -1.99
C GLU A 36 16.10 -9.05 -3.46
N PHE A 37 15.85 -7.77 -3.74
CA PHE A 37 15.35 -7.34 -5.04
C PHE A 37 16.33 -7.55 -6.19
N SER A 38 17.63 -7.47 -5.93
CA SER A 38 18.67 -7.69 -6.94
C SER A 38 18.72 -9.14 -7.44
N GLU A 39 18.41 -10.08 -6.54
CA GLU A 39 18.45 -11.53 -6.83
C GLU A 39 17.04 -12.13 -6.99
N GLN A 40 15.99 -11.33 -6.81
CA GLN A 40 14.58 -11.76 -6.88
C GLN A 40 14.28 -12.97 -6.01
N CYS A 41 14.92 -13.06 -4.83
CA CYS A 41 14.75 -14.17 -3.92
C CYS A 41 14.51 -13.75 -2.47
N ARG A 42 13.92 -14.66 -1.70
CA ARG A 42 13.76 -14.51 -0.25
C ARG A 42 15.00 -15.03 0.46
N ARG A 43 15.48 -14.28 1.46
CA ARG A 43 16.54 -14.66 2.39
C ARG A 43 16.06 -14.52 3.82
N ASP A 44 16.78 -15.10 4.75
CA ASP A 44 16.58 -14.87 6.18
C ASP A 44 16.98 -13.42 6.51
N GLY A 45 16.11 -12.74 7.23
CA GLY A 45 16.33 -11.38 7.72
C GLY A 45 16.63 -11.35 9.21
N GLU A 46 16.11 -10.34 9.89
CA GLU A 46 16.34 -10.15 11.32
C GLU A 46 15.51 -11.11 12.16
N ARG A 47 16.04 -11.42 13.37
CA ARG A 47 15.30 -12.15 14.39
C ARG A 47 14.42 -11.19 15.17
N LEU A 48 13.16 -11.54 15.34
CA LEU A 48 12.19 -10.78 16.11
C LEU A 48 11.63 -11.64 17.22
N ARG A 49 11.62 -11.11 18.43
CA ARG A 49 10.90 -11.67 19.57
C ARG A 49 10.15 -10.57 20.28
N ARG A 50 8.83 -10.74 20.42
CA ARG A 50 7.99 -9.78 21.14
C ARG A 50 8.15 -9.99 22.67
N ASN A 51 8.40 -8.91 23.39
CA ASN A 51 8.32 -8.91 24.86
C ASN A 51 6.87 -8.69 25.31
N LYS A 52 6.61 -8.94 26.60
CA LYS A 52 5.26 -8.89 27.16
C LYS A 52 4.53 -7.53 26.97
N ASN A 53 5.28 -6.45 26.98
CA ASN A 53 4.74 -5.09 26.91
C ASN A 53 4.90 -4.44 25.50
N ASP A 54 5.41 -5.20 24.53
CA ASP A 54 5.58 -4.67 23.17
C ASP A 54 4.25 -4.69 22.42
N ILE A 55 4.03 -3.65 21.64
CA ILE A 55 2.97 -3.58 20.64
C ILE A 55 3.59 -3.94 19.28
N VAL A 56 3.03 -4.92 18.61
CA VAL A 56 3.45 -5.29 17.26
C VAL A 56 2.44 -4.77 16.26
N VAL A 57 2.91 -4.07 15.25
CA VAL A 57 2.09 -3.56 14.16
C VAL A 57 2.37 -4.39 12.90
N PHE A 58 1.35 -5.09 12.42
CA PHE A 58 1.38 -5.73 11.10
C PHE A 58 0.76 -4.77 10.09
N GLU A 59 1.54 -4.36 9.09
CA GLU A 59 1.06 -3.48 8.05
C GLU A 59 1.15 -4.15 6.68
N GLY A 60 0.20 -3.81 5.82
CA GLY A 60 0.16 -4.27 4.45
C GLY A 60 -1.22 -4.07 3.82
N ILE A 61 -1.26 -4.02 2.51
CA ILE A 61 -2.51 -3.79 1.76
C ILE A 61 -3.56 -4.89 2.02
N HIS A 62 -3.13 -6.09 2.42
CA HIS A 62 -4.00 -7.23 2.74
C HIS A 62 -4.16 -7.49 4.24
N ALA A 63 -3.73 -6.56 5.11
CA ALA A 63 -3.80 -6.78 6.56
C ALA A 63 -5.23 -6.97 7.10
N LEU A 64 -6.25 -6.48 6.39
CA LEU A 64 -7.66 -6.69 6.72
C LEU A 64 -8.29 -7.93 6.06
N ASN A 65 -7.59 -8.56 5.11
CA ASN A 65 -8.12 -9.72 4.40
C ASN A 65 -7.97 -10.99 5.26
N PRO A 66 -9.08 -11.65 5.69
CA PRO A 66 -9.04 -12.84 6.53
C PRO A 66 -8.38 -14.04 5.84
N GLU A 67 -8.40 -14.09 4.51
CA GLU A 67 -7.69 -15.13 3.75
C GLU A 67 -6.16 -15.00 3.85
N VAL A 68 -5.68 -13.81 4.22
CA VAL A 68 -4.25 -13.49 4.39
C VAL A 68 -3.83 -13.51 5.84
N THR A 69 -4.69 -13.03 6.75
CA THR A 69 -4.35 -12.88 8.17
C THR A 69 -4.92 -13.98 9.08
N GLY A 70 -5.74 -14.88 8.53
CA GLY A 70 -6.31 -16.00 9.28
C GLY A 70 -7.04 -15.57 10.55
N ALA A 71 -6.74 -16.26 11.65
CA ALA A 71 -7.33 -16.02 12.97
C ALA A 71 -6.75 -14.76 13.69
N ALA A 72 -5.86 -13.99 13.07
CA ALA A 72 -5.27 -12.81 13.72
C ALA A 72 -6.33 -11.80 14.20
N GLY A 73 -7.52 -11.78 13.59
CA GLY A 73 -8.64 -10.97 14.03
C GLY A 73 -9.14 -11.26 15.45
N ASP A 74 -8.82 -12.43 16.02
CA ASP A 74 -9.26 -12.83 17.35
C ASP A 74 -8.42 -12.14 18.46
N TYR A 75 -7.20 -11.72 18.14
CA TYR A 75 -6.29 -11.08 19.12
C TYR A 75 -5.72 -9.73 18.65
N ALA A 76 -5.94 -9.32 17.43
CA ALA A 76 -5.46 -8.06 16.86
C ALA A 76 -6.58 -7.03 16.74
N ARG A 77 -6.22 -5.75 16.88
CA ARG A 77 -7.09 -4.63 16.54
C ARG A 77 -6.85 -4.17 15.13
N CYS A 78 -7.90 -4.08 14.35
CA CYS A 78 -7.82 -3.77 12.93
C CYS A 78 -8.03 -2.28 12.66
N MET A 79 -7.15 -1.70 11.85
CA MET A 79 -7.22 -0.29 11.46
C MET A 79 -7.15 -0.14 9.94
N TYR A 80 -8.05 0.66 9.39
CA TYR A 80 -8.00 1.05 7.99
C TYR A 80 -7.35 2.42 7.84
N VAL A 81 -6.23 2.46 7.14
CA VAL A 81 -5.42 3.66 6.95
C VAL A 81 -5.42 4.05 5.48
N SER A 82 -6.03 5.18 5.14
CA SER A 82 -6.11 5.63 3.74
C SER A 82 -6.44 7.12 3.66
N VAL A 83 -6.23 7.71 2.48
CA VAL A 83 -6.77 9.04 2.18
C VAL A 83 -8.28 8.94 2.02
N ARG A 84 -9.02 9.75 2.76
CA ARG A 84 -10.49 9.79 2.75
C ARG A 84 -11.05 11.18 2.43
N SER A 85 -10.31 12.23 2.78
CA SER A 85 -10.69 13.61 2.47
C SER A 85 -10.74 13.85 0.98
N ARG A 86 -11.72 14.62 0.57
CA ARG A 86 -11.87 15.14 -0.79
C ARG A 86 -11.50 16.60 -0.81
N LEU A 87 -10.86 17.04 -1.89
CA LEU A 87 -10.59 18.46 -2.15
C LEU A 87 -11.69 19.00 -3.02
N GLU A 88 -12.26 20.13 -2.62
CA GLU A 88 -13.16 20.90 -3.48
C GLU A 88 -12.31 21.76 -4.43
N LEU A 89 -12.55 21.61 -5.70
CA LEU A 89 -11.96 22.41 -6.76
C LEU A 89 -12.71 23.76 -6.91
N LYS A 90 -12.14 24.70 -7.65
CA LYS A 90 -12.71 26.05 -7.81
C LYS A 90 -14.11 26.08 -8.46
N ASP A 91 -14.42 25.05 -9.23
CA ASP A 91 -15.72 24.84 -9.89
C ASP A 91 -16.74 24.11 -9.02
N GLY A 92 -16.35 23.75 -7.77
CA GLY A 92 -17.18 23.00 -6.83
C GLY A 92 -17.10 21.48 -6.99
N GLU A 93 -16.34 20.97 -7.96
CA GLU A 93 -16.11 19.52 -8.10
C GLU A 93 -15.28 18.99 -6.92
N LEU A 94 -15.64 17.81 -6.43
CA LEU A 94 -14.89 17.12 -5.36
C LEU A 94 -13.89 16.14 -5.94
N LEU A 95 -12.62 16.47 -5.84
CA LEU A 95 -11.53 15.59 -6.24
C LEU A 95 -11.57 14.28 -5.43
N HIS A 96 -11.61 13.15 -6.14
CA HIS A 96 -11.63 11.84 -5.48
C HIS A 96 -10.29 11.56 -4.77
N PRO A 97 -10.29 10.91 -3.59
CA PRO A 97 -9.06 10.59 -2.83
C PRO A 97 -8.02 9.78 -3.61
N CYS A 98 -8.43 9.00 -4.61
CA CYS A 98 -7.50 8.27 -5.48
C CYS A 98 -6.47 9.17 -6.15
N TYR A 99 -6.83 10.42 -6.50
CA TYR A 99 -5.89 11.36 -7.12
C TYR A 99 -4.80 11.85 -6.15
N ILE A 100 -5.11 11.98 -4.85
CA ILE A 100 -4.09 12.25 -3.83
C ILE A 100 -3.11 11.08 -3.75
N ARG A 101 -3.62 9.86 -3.80
CA ARG A 101 -2.78 8.64 -3.81
C ARG A 101 -1.95 8.54 -5.08
N LEU A 102 -2.52 8.91 -6.24
CA LEU A 102 -1.79 8.99 -7.50
C LEU A 102 -0.65 10.00 -7.43
N MET A 103 -0.90 11.21 -6.90
CA MET A 103 0.15 12.21 -6.70
C MET A 103 1.29 11.68 -5.83
N ARG A 104 0.97 11.05 -4.69
CA ARG A 104 1.97 10.42 -3.82
C ARG A 104 2.76 9.32 -4.54
N ARG A 105 2.07 8.51 -5.37
CA ARG A 105 2.70 7.44 -6.15
C ARG A 105 3.65 8.00 -7.18
N LEU A 106 3.25 9.02 -7.95
CA LEU A 106 4.11 9.68 -8.95
C LEU A 106 5.39 10.24 -8.31
N ILE A 107 5.26 10.90 -7.16
CA ILE A 107 6.41 11.41 -6.39
C ILE A 107 7.32 10.26 -5.94
N ARG A 108 6.76 9.28 -5.28
CA ARG A 108 7.52 8.14 -4.75
C ARG A 108 8.23 7.35 -5.84
N ASP A 109 7.50 7.02 -6.91
CA ASP A 109 8.02 6.18 -7.98
C ASP A 109 9.11 6.92 -8.78
N GLY A 110 8.94 8.23 -9.01
CA GLY A 110 9.96 9.05 -9.65
C GLY A 110 11.23 9.25 -8.82
N PHE A 111 11.11 9.52 -7.51
CA PHE A 111 12.29 9.79 -6.67
C PHE A 111 13.00 8.54 -6.15
N PHE A 112 12.24 7.47 -5.86
CA PHE A 112 12.79 6.34 -5.10
C PHE A 112 12.76 5.00 -5.83
N ARG A 113 12.04 4.89 -6.96
CA ARG A 113 11.87 3.62 -7.67
C ARG A 113 12.35 3.66 -9.12
N GLY A 114 12.82 4.83 -9.59
CA GLY A 114 13.32 5.01 -10.95
C GLY A 114 12.29 4.78 -12.05
N ARG A 115 10.99 4.95 -11.75
CA ARG A 115 9.91 4.83 -12.73
C ARG A 115 9.55 6.20 -13.29
N SER A 116 9.24 6.21 -14.59
CA SER A 116 8.67 7.37 -15.24
C SER A 116 7.23 7.63 -14.80
N ALA A 117 6.73 8.84 -15.04
CA ALA A 117 5.34 9.16 -14.77
C ALA A 117 4.39 8.38 -15.67
N ALA A 118 4.75 8.15 -16.94
CA ALA A 118 3.98 7.33 -17.88
C ALA A 118 3.79 5.91 -17.35
N GLU A 119 4.87 5.22 -16.95
CA GLU A 119 4.78 3.88 -16.35
C GLU A 119 3.90 3.85 -15.10
N THR A 120 3.98 4.89 -14.27
CA THR A 120 3.16 4.99 -13.06
C THR A 120 1.67 5.18 -13.39
N LEU A 121 1.36 6.00 -14.39
CA LEU A 121 -0.01 6.24 -14.87
C LEU A 121 -0.59 4.98 -15.50
N ASP A 122 0.16 4.29 -16.36
CA ASP A 122 -0.28 3.05 -17.03
C ASP A 122 -0.60 1.92 -16.04
N MET A 123 0.06 1.93 -14.88
CA MET A 123 -0.20 0.93 -13.82
C MET A 123 -1.36 1.33 -12.90
N PHE A 124 -1.79 2.58 -12.90
CA PHE A 124 -2.69 3.09 -11.86
C PHE A 124 -4.06 2.43 -11.89
N ASP A 125 -4.63 2.19 -13.07
CA ASP A 125 -5.91 1.53 -13.24
C ASP A 125 -5.90 0.11 -12.66
N SER A 126 -4.79 -0.62 -12.83
CA SER A 126 -4.66 -1.97 -12.27
C SER A 126 -4.56 -1.95 -10.74
N VAL A 127 -3.91 -0.92 -10.18
CA VAL A 127 -3.83 -0.71 -8.72
C VAL A 127 -5.20 -0.39 -8.14
N GLU A 128 -5.98 0.47 -8.81
CA GLU A 128 -7.34 0.81 -8.38
C GLU A 128 -8.29 -0.40 -8.48
N ALA A 129 -8.19 -1.16 -9.55
CA ALA A 129 -8.91 -2.42 -9.71
C ALA A 129 -8.55 -3.43 -8.60
N GLY A 130 -7.27 -3.56 -8.26
CA GLY A 130 -6.79 -4.41 -7.17
C GLY A 130 -7.29 -3.96 -5.80
N GLU A 131 -7.31 -2.66 -5.53
CA GLU A 131 -7.90 -2.10 -4.31
C GLU A 131 -9.37 -2.48 -4.17
N ASN A 132 -10.15 -2.25 -5.23
CA ASN A 132 -11.58 -2.55 -5.24
C ASN A 132 -11.87 -4.05 -5.07
N LYS A 133 -11.00 -4.90 -5.61
CA LYS A 133 -11.16 -6.35 -5.57
C LYS A 133 -10.68 -6.98 -4.26
N TYR A 134 -9.53 -6.54 -3.74
CA TYR A 134 -8.82 -7.24 -2.68
C TYR A 134 -8.77 -6.50 -1.35
N ILE A 135 -9.07 -5.19 -1.29
CA ILE A 135 -8.94 -4.38 -0.08
C ILE A 135 -10.32 -3.89 0.38
N MET A 136 -11.07 -3.24 -0.51
CA MET A 136 -12.36 -2.64 -0.17
C MET A 136 -13.40 -3.60 0.42
N PRO A 137 -13.51 -4.87 -0.03
CA PRO A 137 -14.46 -5.82 0.56
C PRO A 137 -14.23 -6.07 2.05
N TYR A 138 -13.00 -5.90 2.55
CA TYR A 138 -12.63 -6.19 3.94
C TYR A 138 -12.52 -4.94 4.82
N LYS A 139 -12.76 -3.75 4.27
CA LYS A 139 -12.71 -2.49 5.01
C LYS A 139 -13.62 -2.46 6.24
N HIS A 140 -14.77 -3.13 6.18
CA HIS A 140 -15.73 -3.22 7.28
C HIS A 140 -15.17 -3.93 8.53
N ARG A 141 -14.08 -4.69 8.40
CA ARG A 141 -13.40 -5.36 9.53
C ARG A 141 -12.57 -4.40 10.37
N ALA A 142 -12.31 -3.20 9.89
CA ALA A 142 -11.55 -2.21 10.65
C ALA A 142 -12.42 -1.59 11.76
N GLU A 143 -11.92 -1.66 13.00
CA GLU A 143 -12.52 -1.00 14.16
C GLU A 143 -12.24 0.51 14.14
N PHE A 144 -11.13 0.90 13.55
CA PHE A 144 -10.68 2.28 13.45
C PHE A 144 -10.35 2.64 12.01
N SER A 145 -10.60 3.91 11.67
CA SER A 145 -10.19 4.46 10.38
C SER A 145 -9.37 5.71 10.59
N VAL A 146 -8.22 5.78 9.93
CA VAL A 146 -7.35 6.96 9.94
C VAL A 146 -7.32 7.57 8.55
N ASP A 147 -7.64 8.86 8.49
CA ASP A 147 -7.44 9.65 7.28
C ASP A 147 -6.00 10.17 7.24
N THR A 148 -5.28 9.79 6.20
CA THR A 148 -3.89 10.18 6.00
C THR A 148 -3.72 11.39 5.09
N PHE A 149 -4.80 12.11 4.82
CA PHE A 149 -4.74 13.35 4.04
C PHE A 149 -4.01 14.45 4.82
N HIS A 150 -3.10 15.14 4.14
CA HIS A 150 -2.47 16.35 4.64
C HIS A 150 -2.76 17.51 3.68
N ALA A 151 -3.38 18.56 4.20
CA ALA A 151 -3.86 19.70 3.38
C ALA A 151 -2.75 20.42 2.59
N TYR A 152 -1.50 20.32 3.03
CA TYR A 152 -0.35 20.94 2.38
C TYR A 152 0.24 20.12 1.21
N GLU A 153 -0.07 18.83 1.10
CA GLU A 153 0.53 17.94 0.10
C GLU A 153 0.36 18.41 -1.35
N PRO A 154 -0.85 18.80 -1.81
CA PRO A 154 -1.02 19.24 -3.17
C PRO A 154 -0.16 20.47 -3.51
N ALA A 155 0.05 21.36 -2.53
CA ALA A 155 0.89 22.55 -2.71
C ALA A 155 2.37 22.18 -2.83
N LEU A 156 2.86 21.21 -2.03
CA LEU A 156 4.24 20.73 -2.10
C LEU A 156 4.52 20.01 -3.43
N TYR A 157 3.57 19.19 -3.87
CA TYR A 157 3.77 18.38 -5.07
C TYR A 157 3.60 19.15 -6.38
N LYS A 158 2.91 20.28 -6.32
CA LYS A 158 2.47 21.06 -7.50
C LYS A 158 3.58 21.27 -8.51
N ASN A 159 4.71 21.83 -8.11
CA ASN A 159 5.77 22.21 -9.05
C ASN A 159 6.35 20.99 -9.76
N TYR A 160 6.70 19.95 -8.99
CA TYR A 160 7.24 18.72 -9.55
C TYR A 160 6.23 18.04 -10.48
N LEU A 161 4.98 17.89 -10.06
CA LEU A 161 3.96 17.20 -10.83
C LEU A 161 3.59 17.97 -12.10
N LEU A 162 3.47 19.30 -12.04
CA LEU A 162 3.18 20.08 -13.23
C LEU A 162 4.26 19.95 -14.31
N ASP A 163 5.53 19.99 -13.93
CA ASP A 163 6.63 19.86 -14.87
C ASP A 163 6.73 18.43 -15.43
N THR A 164 6.49 17.44 -14.60
CA THR A 164 6.49 16.04 -14.98
C THR A 164 5.33 15.75 -15.96
N LEU A 165 4.10 16.09 -15.58
CA LEU A 165 2.91 15.84 -16.41
C LEU A 165 2.90 16.64 -17.72
N ARG A 166 3.48 17.85 -17.73
CA ARG A 166 3.65 18.63 -18.97
C ARG A 166 4.64 17.99 -19.94
N ARG A 167 5.70 17.36 -19.43
CA ARG A 167 6.64 16.61 -20.26
C ARG A 167 5.97 15.40 -20.88
N GLU A 168 5.30 14.60 -20.07
CA GLU A 168 4.56 13.42 -20.53
C GLU A 168 3.47 13.80 -21.55
N SER A 169 2.66 14.84 -21.30
CA SER A 169 1.60 15.24 -22.23
C SER A 169 2.09 15.69 -23.60
N ARG A 170 3.36 16.07 -23.72
CA ARG A 170 3.98 16.37 -25.00
C ARG A 170 4.37 15.12 -25.76
N SER A 171 4.82 14.09 -25.07
CA SER A 171 5.18 12.79 -25.67
C SER A 171 3.97 11.99 -26.19
N TYR A 172 2.75 12.29 -25.71
CA TYR A 172 1.50 11.68 -26.21
C TYR A 172 0.86 12.42 -27.41
N LYS A 173 1.44 13.53 -27.86
CA LYS A 173 0.91 14.34 -28.98
C LYS A 173 1.66 14.13 -30.30
N ASP A 174 2.75 13.40 -30.28
CA ASP A 174 3.55 12.99 -31.43
C ASP A 174 3.32 11.49 -31.72
#